data_abceb5fbb49961848b1d9642e3758c62
#
_entry.id   abceb5fbb49961848b1d9642e3758c62
#
_cell.length_a   1.000
_cell.length_b   1.000
_cell.length_c   1.000
_cell.angle_alpha   90.00
_cell.angle_beta   90.00
_cell.angle_gamma   90.00
#
_symmetry.space_group_name_H-M   'P 1'
#
loop_
_entity.id
_entity.type
_entity.pdbx_description
1 polymer ?
#
loop_
_entity_poly.entity_id
_entity_poly.type
_entity_poly.pdbx_seq_one_letter_code
_entity_poly.pdbx_strand_id
1 'polypeptide(L)'
;MLPADRLIRSASARRLVLWGGLGAGALALSSLAAFAQGHALMINVSPSLPYWAVWVTRGAPVHRGDIILFDPPASPLLSKHFGAEPKPFGKRVSGVPGDIVTEQNRTYFVNGQAVAKAKLTSRLGEPLALGPTGRVPKSCYFVTSEHKDGFDSRYAAIGWICGPRILGVGRPIL
;
A
#
# COMPACT_ATOMS: atom_id res chain seq x y z
N MET A 1 63.27 -28.84 -6.35
CA MET A 1 62.20 -29.46 -5.52
C MET A 1 61.47 -28.36 -4.78
N LEU A 2 60.27 -27.99 -5.19
CA LEU A 2 59.43 -27.00 -4.46
C LEU A 2 58.80 -27.77 -3.30
N PRO A 3 58.83 -27.21 -2.07
CA PRO A 3 58.31 -27.91 -0.89
C PRO A 3 56.78 -28.09 -1.00
N ALA A 4 56.33 -29.33 -0.84
CA ALA A 4 54.93 -29.76 -0.92
C ALA A 4 53.98 -28.93 0.02
N ASP A 5 54.52 -28.41 1.10
CA ASP A 5 53.79 -27.56 2.07
C ASP A 5 53.28 -26.23 1.49
N ARG A 6 53.92 -25.65 0.50
CA ARG A 6 53.44 -24.42 -0.13
C ARG A 6 52.24 -24.68 -1.06
N LEU A 7 52.17 -25.83 -1.66
CA LEU A 7 51.05 -26.22 -2.54
C LEU A 7 49.79 -26.53 -1.74
N ILE A 8 49.94 -27.19 -0.60
CA ILE A 8 48.83 -27.52 0.29
C ILE A 8 48.25 -26.27 0.95
N ARG A 9 49.09 -25.35 1.42
CA ARG A 9 48.65 -24.03 1.94
C ARG A 9 47.92 -23.17 0.91
N SER A 10 48.39 -23.20 -0.35
CA SER A 10 47.71 -22.43 -1.41
C SER A 10 46.35 -23.03 -1.80
N ALA A 11 46.19 -24.35 -1.73
CA ALA A 11 44.92 -25.03 -2.03
C ALA A 11 43.86 -24.80 -0.93
N SER A 12 44.29 -24.83 0.35
CA SER A 12 43.38 -24.55 1.46
C SER A 12 42.96 -23.07 1.51
N ALA A 13 43.89 -22.14 1.24
CA ALA A 13 43.56 -20.71 1.14
C ALA A 13 42.59 -20.44 -0.01
N ARG A 14 42.77 -21.03 -1.18
CA ARG A 14 41.84 -20.91 -2.31
C ARG A 14 40.45 -21.47 -1.98
N ARG A 15 40.37 -22.62 -1.30
CA ARG A 15 39.09 -23.18 -0.85
C ARG A 15 38.40 -22.26 0.15
N LEU A 16 39.14 -21.67 1.10
CA LEU A 16 38.61 -20.75 2.08
C LEU A 16 38.02 -19.48 1.42
N VAL A 17 38.71 -18.93 0.42
CA VAL A 17 38.23 -17.78 -0.37
C VAL A 17 36.99 -18.14 -1.18
N LEU A 18 36.96 -19.32 -1.80
CA LEU A 18 35.82 -19.77 -2.57
C LEU A 18 34.58 -19.97 -1.67
N TRP A 19 34.71 -20.67 -0.54
CA TRP A 19 33.63 -20.88 0.40
C TRP A 19 33.17 -19.58 1.07
N GLY A 20 34.11 -18.69 1.40
CA GLY A 20 33.80 -17.34 1.89
C GLY A 20 33.03 -16.49 0.87
N GLY A 21 33.45 -16.54 -0.39
CA GLY A 21 32.75 -15.84 -1.48
C GLY A 21 31.37 -16.39 -1.75
N LEU A 22 31.20 -17.70 -1.75
CA LEU A 22 29.88 -18.35 -1.88
C LEU A 22 28.94 -17.99 -0.73
N GLY A 23 29.45 -18.02 0.50
CA GLY A 23 28.68 -17.64 1.71
C GLY A 23 28.25 -16.17 1.67
N ALA A 24 29.17 -15.26 1.32
CA ALA A 24 28.85 -13.85 1.18
C ALA A 24 27.83 -13.58 0.05
N GLY A 25 27.98 -14.28 -1.08
CA GLY A 25 27.03 -14.21 -2.20
C GLY A 25 25.63 -14.69 -1.80
N ALA A 26 25.55 -15.82 -1.08
CA ALA A 26 24.27 -16.35 -0.60
C ALA A 26 23.58 -15.39 0.40
N LEU A 27 24.34 -14.79 1.32
CA LEU A 27 23.84 -13.78 2.24
C LEU A 27 23.35 -12.52 1.51
N ALA A 28 24.09 -12.05 0.51
CA ALA A 28 23.68 -10.89 -0.28
C ALA A 28 22.39 -11.16 -1.06
N LEU A 29 22.26 -12.34 -1.69
CA LEU A 29 21.07 -12.76 -2.41
C LEU A 29 19.86 -12.90 -1.47
N SER A 30 20.04 -13.51 -0.29
CA SER A 30 18.96 -13.64 0.69
C SER A 30 18.51 -12.29 1.23
N SER A 31 19.42 -11.35 1.47
CA SER A 31 19.11 -9.98 1.91
C SER A 31 18.35 -9.20 0.83
N LEU A 32 18.75 -9.34 -0.45
CA LEU A 32 18.07 -8.73 -1.57
C LEU A 32 16.66 -9.30 -1.75
N ALA A 33 16.50 -10.62 -1.63
CA ALA A 33 15.21 -11.27 -1.69
C ALA A 33 14.27 -10.81 -0.55
N ALA A 34 14.77 -10.73 0.67
CA ALA A 34 14.03 -10.22 1.82
C ALA A 34 13.61 -8.76 1.62
N PHE A 35 14.51 -7.92 1.11
CA PHE A 35 14.21 -6.53 0.76
C PHE A 35 13.10 -6.44 -0.29
N ALA A 36 13.18 -7.22 -1.37
CA ALA A 36 12.19 -7.24 -2.43
C ALA A 36 10.80 -7.74 -1.95
N GLN A 37 10.76 -8.65 -0.96
CA GLN A 37 9.50 -9.08 -0.35
C GLN A 37 8.84 -7.98 0.50
N GLY A 38 9.64 -7.15 1.16
CA GLY A 38 9.16 -6.05 2.01
C GLY A 38 8.77 -4.78 1.25
N HIS A 39 9.17 -4.66 0.00
CA HIS A 39 9.03 -3.41 -0.75
C HIS A 39 8.50 -3.63 -2.16
N ALA A 40 7.82 -2.63 -2.71
CA ALA A 40 7.37 -2.61 -4.10
C ALA A 40 7.37 -1.19 -4.65
N LEU A 41 7.67 -1.04 -5.93
CA LEU A 41 7.44 0.19 -6.68
C LEU A 41 6.09 0.08 -7.38
N MET A 42 5.19 1.02 -7.14
CA MET A 42 3.92 1.11 -7.85
C MET A 42 3.85 2.37 -8.69
N ILE A 43 3.50 2.19 -9.97
CA ILE A 43 3.22 3.29 -10.90
C ILE A 43 1.74 3.65 -10.75
N ASN A 44 1.46 4.92 -10.50
CA ASN A 44 0.11 5.43 -10.40
C ASN A 44 -0.42 5.73 -11.82
N VAL A 45 -1.43 5.00 -12.21
CA VAL A 45 -2.09 5.15 -13.53
C VAL A 45 -3.42 5.94 -13.44
N SER A 46 -3.73 6.51 -12.26
CA SER A 46 -5.00 7.21 -12.02
C SER A 46 -4.77 8.60 -11.41
N PRO A 47 -5.65 9.58 -11.68
CA PRO A 47 -5.54 10.93 -11.11
C PRO A 47 -5.92 11.00 -9.63
N SER A 48 -6.14 9.87 -8.95
CA SER A 48 -6.56 9.86 -7.54
C SER A 48 -5.47 10.28 -6.55
N LEU A 49 -4.21 10.23 -6.95
CA LEU A 49 -3.06 10.77 -6.23
C LEU A 49 -2.26 11.66 -7.18
N PRO A 50 -1.70 12.78 -6.71
CA PRO A 50 -0.94 13.73 -7.54
C PRO A 50 0.49 13.26 -7.84
N TYR A 51 0.79 11.99 -7.69
CA TYR A 51 2.11 11.37 -7.84
C TYR A 51 2.06 10.30 -8.93
N TRP A 52 3.10 10.19 -9.73
CA TRP A 52 3.18 9.17 -10.79
C TRP A 52 3.75 7.83 -10.28
N ALA A 53 4.52 7.83 -9.19
CA ALA A 53 5.08 6.63 -8.59
C ALA A 53 5.09 6.70 -7.06
N VAL A 54 4.89 5.55 -6.43
CA VAL A 54 4.85 5.39 -4.98
C VAL A 54 5.71 4.21 -4.58
N TRP A 55 6.63 4.43 -3.67
CA TRP A 55 7.40 3.37 -3.01
C TRP A 55 6.58 2.77 -1.88
N VAL A 56 6.32 1.48 -1.93
CA VAL A 56 5.46 0.77 -0.98
C VAL A 56 6.29 -0.04 -0.02
N THR A 57 6.07 0.14 1.28
CA THR A 57 6.64 -0.69 2.35
C THR A 57 5.53 -1.53 2.95
N ARG A 58 5.65 -2.85 2.83
CA ARG A 58 4.70 -3.82 3.39
C ARG A 58 4.88 -3.93 4.89
N GLY A 59 3.76 -4.11 5.62
CA GLY A 59 3.79 -4.27 7.08
C GLY A 59 4.19 -3.03 7.87
N ALA A 60 4.44 -1.89 7.20
CA ALA A 60 4.73 -0.64 7.90
C ALA A 60 3.50 -0.17 8.70
N PRO A 61 3.69 0.44 9.89
CA PRO A 61 2.61 1.04 10.64
C PRO A 61 1.94 2.15 9.84
N VAL A 62 0.62 2.21 9.89
CA VAL A 62 -0.18 3.19 9.16
C VAL A 62 -0.54 4.36 10.06
N HIS A 63 -0.25 5.58 9.61
CA HIS A 63 -0.57 6.82 10.32
C HIS A 63 -1.53 7.70 9.50
N ARG A 64 -2.14 8.67 10.16
CA ARG A 64 -2.93 9.70 9.49
C ARG A 64 -2.05 10.48 8.50
N GLY A 65 -2.57 10.69 7.30
CA GLY A 65 -1.86 11.38 6.23
C GLY A 65 -1.04 10.46 5.32
N ASP A 66 -0.75 9.21 5.75
CA ASP A 66 -0.07 8.24 4.91
C ASP A 66 -0.91 7.90 3.67
N ILE A 67 -0.23 7.48 2.62
CA ILE A 67 -0.88 6.82 1.49
C ILE A 67 -0.85 5.33 1.79
N ILE A 68 -2.01 4.67 1.79
CA ILE A 68 -2.05 3.21 1.83
C ILE A 68 -2.47 2.64 0.49
N LEU A 69 -1.86 1.51 0.15
CA LEU A 69 -2.27 0.69 -0.97
C LEU A 69 -3.05 -0.49 -0.43
N PHE A 70 -4.18 -0.77 -1.07
CA PHE A 70 -5.07 -1.84 -0.62
C PHE A 70 -5.83 -2.47 -1.76
N ASP A 71 -6.20 -3.74 -1.59
CA ASP A 71 -7.10 -4.43 -2.49
C ASP A 71 -8.54 -3.95 -2.25
N PRO A 72 -9.20 -3.39 -3.28
CA PRO A 72 -10.56 -2.90 -3.13
C PRO A 72 -11.52 -4.06 -2.80
N PRO A 73 -12.61 -3.78 -2.04
CA PRO A 73 -13.64 -4.78 -1.80
C PRO A 73 -14.28 -5.25 -3.11
N ALA A 74 -14.74 -6.51 -3.14
CA ALA A 74 -15.57 -6.98 -4.24
C ALA A 74 -16.90 -6.19 -4.26
N SER A 75 -17.19 -5.56 -5.39
CA SER A 75 -18.39 -4.75 -5.58
C SER A 75 -18.76 -4.69 -7.05
N PRO A 76 -20.03 -4.93 -7.43
CA PRO A 76 -20.49 -4.78 -8.82
C PRO A 76 -20.19 -3.39 -9.38
N LEU A 77 -20.31 -2.35 -8.56
CA LEU A 77 -19.98 -0.98 -8.95
C LEU A 77 -18.51 -0.84 -9.30
N LEU A 78 -17.61 -1.36 -8.45
CA LEU A 78 -16.17 -1.30 -8.71
C LEU A 78 -15.78 -2.13 -9.93
N SER A 79 -16.36 -3.32 -10.10
CA SER A 79 -16.10 -4.16 -11.28
C SER A 79 -16.52 -3.47 -12.59
N LYS A 80 -17.61 -2.71 -12.57
CA LYS A 80 -18.07 -1.93 -13.73
C LYS A 80 -17.10 -0.82 -14.13
N HIS A 81 -16.47 -0.17 -13.13
CA HIS A 81 -15.56 0.96 -13.36
C HIS A 81 -14.10 0.56 -13.60
N PHE A 82 -13.67 -0.58 -13.05
CA PHE A 82 -12.25 -0.98 -12.99
C PHE A 82 -11.99 -2.39 -13.53
N GLY A 83 -13.01 -3.06 -14.05
CA GLY A 83 -12.92 -4.43 -14.53
C GLY A 83 -13.21 -5.47 -13.44
N ALA A 84 -13.27 -6.75 -13.83
CA ALA A 84 -13.60 -7.85 -12.92
C ALA A 84 -12.59 -8.00 -11.77
N GLU A 85 -11.33 -7.69 -12.03
CA GLU A 85 -10.23 -7.72 -11.07
C GLU A 85 -9.59 -6.33 -10.96
N PRO A 86 -10.17 -5.43 -10.15
CA PRO A 86 -9.61 -4.10 -9.96
C PRO A 86 -8.18 -4.16 -9.41
N LYS A 87 -7.28 -3.37 -9.99
CA LYS A 87 -5.92 -3.20 -9.45
C LYS A 87 -5.97 -2.57 -8.07
N PRO A 88 -4.93 -2.76 -7.23
CA PRO A 88 -4.85 -2.09 -5.93
C PRO A 88 -5.06 -0.59 -6.01
N PHE A 89 -5.80 -0.05 -5.05
CA PHE A 89 -6.05 1.37 -4.92
C PHE A 89 -5.05 2.02 -3.98
N GLY A 90 -4.60 3.22 -4.33
CA GLY A 90 -3.83 4.11 -3.46
C GLY A 90 -4.70 5.26 -2.97
N LYS A 91 -4.82 5.45 -1.65
CA LYS A 91 -5.60 6.53 -1.03
C LYS A 91 -4.91 7.08 0.22
N ARG A 92 -5.22 8.34 0.55
CA ARG A 92 -4.71 8.99 1.76
C ARG A 92 -5.54 8.58 2.97
N VAL A 93 -4.89 8.27 4.07
CA VAL A 93 -5.53 7.97 5.38
C VAL A 93 -6.00 9.27 6.01
N SER A 94 -7.31 9.47 6.08
CA SER A 94 -7.95 10.61 6.74
C SER A 94 -8.39 10.28 8.15
N GLY A 95 -8.79 9.03 8.42
CA GLY A 95 -9.18 8.55 9.75
C GLY A 95 -8.42 7.29 10.15
N VAL A 96 -7.97 7.26 11.41
CA VAL A 96 -7.26 6.13 12.02
C VAL A 96 -8.14 5.45 13.09
N PRO A 97 -7.81 4.24 13.57
CA PRO A 97 -8.57 3.54 14.61
C PRO A 97 -8.89 4.45 15.79
N GLY A 98 -10.18 4.48 16.18
CA GLY A 98 -10.66 5.29 17.29
C GLY A 98 -11.20 6.67 16.94
N ASP A 99 -10.90 7.22 15.78
CA ASP A 99 -11.46 8.46 15.28
C ASP A 99 -12.98 8.36 15.09
N ILE A 100 -13.65 9.50 15.14
CA ILE A 100 -15.08 9.62 14.87
C ILE A 100 -15.29 10.21 13.49
N VAL A 101 -15.92 9.44 12.62
CA VAL A 101 -16.35 9.87 11.29
C VAL A 101 -17.82 10.24 11.34
N THR A 102 -18.13 11.44 10.87
CA THR A 102 -19.53 11.91 10.72
C THR A 102 -19.75 12.37 9.27
N GLU A 103 -21.01 12.44 8.89
CA GLU A 103 -21.42 12.93 7.58
C GLU A 103 -22.54 13.95 7.74
N GLN A 104 -22.47 15.06 7.02
CA GLN A 104 -23.54 16.03 6.91
C GLN A 104 -23.58 16.57 5.49
N ASN A 105 -24.74 16.49 4.85
CA ASN A 105 -24.95 16.97 3.48
C ASN A 105 -23.89 16.44 2.49
N ARG A 106 -23.58 15.15 2.60
CA ARG A 106 -22.56 14.41 1.83
C ARG A 106 -21.11 14.86 2.08
N THR A 107 -20.87 15.75 3.04
CA THR A 107 -19.55 16.11 3.51
C THR A 107 -19.16 15.24 4.68
N TYR A 108 -18.02 14.56 4.58
CA TYR A 108 -17.45 13.74 5.62
C TYR A 108 -16.49 14.54 6.49
N PHE A 109 -16.59 14.29 7.79
CA PHE A 109 -15.73 14.89 8.81
C PHE A 109 -15.05 13.79 9.60
N VAL A 110 -13.81 13.99 9.97
CA VAL A 110 -13.07 13.15 10.90
C VAL A 110 -12.73 14.01 12.12
N ASN A 111 -13.22 13.62 13.29
CA ASN A 111 -13.08 14.39 14.53
C ASN A 111 -13.50 15.86 14.37
N GLY A 112 -14.60 16.11 13.63
CA GLY A 112 -15.12 17.45 13.37
C GLY A 112 -14.42 18.21 12.23
N GLN A 113 -13.32 17.73 11.69
CA GLN A 113 -12.63 18.36 10.56
C GLN A 113 -13.14 17.80 9.24
N ALA A 114 -13.58 18.66 8.33
CA ALA A 114 -14.02 18.28 7.00
C ALA A 114 -12.86 17.67 6.19
N VAL A 115 -13.07 16.48 5.63
CA VAL A 115 -12.01 15.75 4.88
C VAL A 115 -12.36 15.52 3.43
N ALA A 116 -13.63 15.34 3.07
CA ALA A 116 -14.04 15.11 1.69
C ALA A 116 -15.55 15.24 1.51
N LYS A 117 -16.00 15.54 0.27
CA LYS A 117 -17.41 15.57 -0.10
C LYS A 117 -17.74 14.43 -1.07
N ALA A 118 -18.79 13.68 -0.78
CA ALA A 118 -19.27 12.59 -1.62
C ALA A 118 -20.21 13.10 -2.71
N LYS A 119 -20.10 12.54 -3.93
CA LYS A 119 -21.00 12.81 -5.06
C LYS A 119 -22.27 11.98 -4.95
N LEU A 120 -23.32 12.40 -5.63
CA LEU A 120 -24.58 11.66 -5.75
C LEU A 120 -24.44 10.48 -6.72
N THR A 121 -23.70 10.70 -7.81
CA THR A 121 -23.55 9.72 -8.88
C THR A 121 -22.10 9.57 -9.30
N SER A 122 -21.77 8.40 -9.83
CA SER A 122 -20.49 8.10 -10.45
C SER A 122 -20.33 8.84 -11.79
N ARG A 123 -19.18 8.67 -12.45
CA ARG A 123 -18.95 9.21 -13.81
C ARG A 123 -19.84 8.53 -14.88
N LEU A 124 -20.31 7.32 -14.61
CA LEU A 124 -21.20 6.56 -15.52
C LEU A 124 -22.69 6.69 -15.12
N GLY A 125 -23.00 7.57 -14.14
CA GLY A 125 -24.38 7.86 -13.74
C GLY A 125 -24.96 6.95 -12.65
N GLU A 126 -24.24 5.93 -12.15
CA GLU A 126 -24.76 5.09 -11.07
C GLU A 126 -24.87 5.87 -9.76
N PRO A 127 -25.93 5.60 -8.96
CA PRO A 127 -26.06 6.21 -7.64
C PRO A 127 -24.94 5.73 -6.70
N LEU A 128 -24.36 6.68 -5.96
CA LEU A 128 -23.31 6.41 -5.00
C LEU A 128 -23.87 6.44 -3.58
N ALA A 129 -24.04 5.24 -3.00
CA ALA A 129 -24.41 5.09 -1.60
C ALA A 129 -23.28 5.60 -0.70
N LEU A 130 -23.68 6.30 0.37
CA LEU A 130 -22.73 6.84 1.37
C LEU A 130 -22.00 5.73 2.11
N GLY A 131 -20.73 5.96 2.36
CA GLY A 131 -19.86 5.10 3.15
C GLY A 131 -20.21 5.15 4.65
N PRO A 132 -19.45 4.40 5.45
CA PRO A 132 -19.73 4.26 6.88
C PRO A 132 -19.41 5.55 7.66
N THR A 133 -20.15 5.72 8.76
CA THR A 133 -19.92 6.74 9.79
C THR A 133 -19.75 6.06 11.15
N GLY A 134 -19.37 6.82 12.18
CA GLY A 134 -19.14 6.35 13.53
C GLY A 134 -17.67 6.21 13.87
N ARG A 135 -17.36 5.41 14.89
CA ARG A 135 -15.97 5.20 15.33
C ARG A 135 -15.24 4.27 14.36
N VAL A 136 -14.08 4.71 13.88
CA VAL A 136 -13.20 3.86 13.05
C VAL A 136 -12.78 2.62 13.84
N PRO A 137 -13.08 1.40 13.35
CA PRO A 137 -12.78 0.17 14.08
C PRO A 137 -11.27 -0.07 14.23
N LYS A 138 -10.90 -0.97 15.15
CA LYS A 138 -9.48 -1.41 15.29
C LYS A 138 -8.97 -1.97 13.98
N SER A 139 -7.72 -1.63 13.63
CA SER A 139 -7.04 -2.06 12.40
C SER A 139 -7.74 -1.67 11.10
N CYS A 140 -8.68 -0.71 11.14
CA CYS A 140 -9.36 -0.16 9.98
C CYS A 140 -9.06 1.34 9.84
N TYR A 141 -9.23 1.85 8.63
CA TYR A 141 -8.93 3.23 8.28
C TYR A 141 -10.03 3.82 7.41
N PHE A 142 -10.27 5.12 7.57
CA PHE A 142 -11.08 5.90 6.66
C PHE A 142 -10.16 6.60 5.68
N VAL A 143 -10.26 6.24 4.41
CA VAL A 143 -9.37 6.77 3.36
C VAL A 143 -10.13 7.68 2.42
N THR A 144 -9.44 8.70 1.92
CA THR A 144 -9.99 9.65 0.95
C THR A 144 -9.03 9.89 -0.20
N SER A 145 -9.52 10.46 -1.28
CA SER A 145 -8.70 11.02 -2.35
C SER A 145 -9.08 12.49 -2.59
N GLU A 146 -8.09 13.28 -2.98
CA GLU A 146 -8.28 14.69 -3.34
C GLU A 146 -9.11 14.83 -4.63
N HIS A 147 -9.03 13.81 -5.50
CA HIS A 147 -9.78 13.81 -6.75
C HIS A 147 -11.29 13.60 -6.50
N LYS A 148 -12.11 14.49 -7.05
CA LYS A 148 -13.57 14.49 -6.86
C LYS A 148 -14.27 13.20 -7.28
N ASP A 149 -13.73 12.48 -8.28
CA ASP A 149 -14.30 11.24 -8.81
C ASP A 149 -13.60 9.99 -8.22
N GLY A 150 -12.77 10.15 -7.17
CA GLY A 150 -12.09 9.04 -6.53
C GLY A 150 -13.09 8.14 -5.80
N PHE A 151 -13.00 6.83 -6.02
CA PHE A 151 -13.66 5.83 -5.17
C PHE A 151 -12.81 5.61 -3.91
N ASP A 152 -13.40 5.89 -2.75
CA ASP A 152 -12.76 5.80 -1.44
C ASP A 152 -13.82 5.60 -0.34
N SER A 153 -13.44 5.73 0.93
CA SER A 153 -14.32 5.44 2.07
C SER A 153 -15.59 6.31 2.15
N ARG A 154 -15.70 7.38 1.37
CA ARG A 154 -16.95 8.16 1.23
C ARG A 154 -18.10 7.32 0.68
N TYR A 155 -17.82 6.19 0.05
CA TYR A 155 -18.81 5.35 -0.60
C TYR A 155 -18.86 3.96 0.00
N ALA A 156 -20.07 3.42 0.13
CA ALA A 156 -20.32 2.07 0.69
C ALA A 156 -19.59 0.97 -0.08
N ALA A 157 -19.34 1.17 -1.38
CA ALA A 157 -18.59 0.23 -2.21
C ALA A 157 -17.13 0.03 -1.77
N ILE A 158 -16.58 0.95 -0.99
CA ILE A 158 -15.23 0.88 -0.41
C ILE A 158 -15.31 0.65 1.09
N GLY A 159 -16.05 1.49 1.83
CA GLY A 159 -16.21 1.39 3.27
C GLY A 159 -14.92 1.60 4.06
N TRP A 160 -14.85 0.96 5.24
CA TRP A 160 -13.62 0.90 6.03
C TRP A 160 -12.59 0.02 5.35
N ILE A 161 -11.32 0.47 5.28
CA ILE A 161 -10.21 -0.35 4.81
C ILE A 161 -9.48 -0.94 5.99
N CYS A 162 -9.55 -2.26 6.13
CA CYS A 162 -9.02 -2.98 7.29
C CYS A 162 -7.78 -3.80 6.96
N GLY A 163 -6.98 -4.12 7.97
CA GLY A 163 -5.66 -4.72 7.88
C GLY A 163 -5.45 -5.80 6.81
N PRO A 164 -6.30 -6.83 6.68
CA PRO A 164 -6.10 -7.90 5.69
C PRO A 164 -6.10 -7.43 4.23
N ARG A 165 -6.66 -6.25 3.94
CA ARG A 165 -6.68 -5.67 2.59
C ARG A 165 -5.51 -4.74 2.31
N ILE A 166 -4.79 -4.30 3.36
CA ILE A 166 -3.71 -3.31 3.23
C ILE A 166 -2.45 -4.00 2.75
N LEU A 167 -1.98 -3.63 1.57
CA LEU A 167 -0.78 -4.16 0.95
C LEU A 167 0.49 -3.48 1.48
N GLY A 168 0.38 -2.23 1.93
CA GLY A 168 1.49 -1.48 2.50
C GLY A 168 1.26 0.03 2.54
N VAL A 169 2.22 0.72 3.13
CA VAL A 169 2.28 2.18 3.19
C VAL A 169 3.12 2.70 2.04
N GLY A 170 2.58 3.63 1.28
CA GLY A 170 3.19 4.25 0.13
C GLY A 170 3.84 5.59 0.44
N ARG A 171 5.07 5.79 -0.03
CA ARG A 171 5.74 7.09 -0.03
C ARG A 171 5.87 7.57 -1.47
N PRO A 172 5.42 8.79 -1.79
CA PRO A 172 5.62 9.38 -3.11
C PRO A 172 7.10 9.44 -3.44
N ILE A 173 7.45 9.11 -4.70
CA ILE A 173 8.82 9.26 -5.18
C ILE A 173 8.93 10.57 -5.98
N LEU A 174 7.95 10.88 -6.82
CA LEU A 174 7.85 12.09 -7.65
C LEU A 174 6.38 12.39 -7.96
#